data_b35be1f1c1e935318115b15aa01cc660
#
_entry.id   b35be1f1c1e935318115b15aa01cc660
#
_cell.length_a   1.000
_cell.length_b   1.000
_cell.length_c   1.000
_cell.angle_alpha   90.00
_cell.angle_beta   90.00
_cell.angle_gamma   90.00
#
_symmetry.space_group_name_H-M   'P 1'
#
loop_
_entity.id
_entity.type
_entity.pdbx_description
1 polymer ?
#
loop_
_entity_poly.entity_id
_entity_poly.type
_entity_poly.pdbx_seq_one_letter_code
_entity_poly.pdbx_strand_id
1 'polypeptide(L)'
;AKAHQTGAVNSHEILIMPTISMQEGDKEYAVCCSTPSDADGITMIYGRQSCDTRKMEESNCMDCGNCHFGGQEALIVFDHVFIPWDRVFMCGEYDFAGMLVERFAGYHRQSYGGCKVGVGDVLIGATALVAESNGVERASHIKDKLIEMMHLNETLFSCGIACSATGTETESGNYLIDMLLANVCKQNVTRFPYEISRLAED
;
A
#
# COMPACT_ATOMS: atom_id res chain seq x y z
N ALA A 1 -12.36 12.04 10.83
CA ALA A 1 -11.85 10.68 10.96
C ALA A 1 -11.30 10.18 9.62
N LYS A 2 -10.31 9.32 9.67
CA LYS A 2 -9.69 8.67 8.49
C LYS A 2 -9.65 7.16 8.74
N ALA A 3 -10.18 6.38 7.81
CA ALA A 3 -10.21 4.93 7.89
C ALA A 3 -9.09 4.29 7.06
N HIS A 4 -8.76 3.04 7.37
CA HIS A 4 -7.77 2.22 6.66
C HIS A 4 -6.36 2.84 6.63
N GLN A 5 -5.89 3.31 7.78
CA GLN A 5 -4.56 3.88 7.92
C GLN A 5 -3.55 2.80 8.34
N THR A 6 -2.99 2.13 7.35
CA THR A 6 -2.01 1.07 7.55
C THR A 6 -0.74 1.63 8.18
N GLY A 7 -0.27 0.99 9.25
CA GLY A 7 0.97 1.37 9.93
C GLY A 7 0.91 2.65 10.77
N ALA A 8 -0.24 3.30 10.89
CA ALA A 8 -0.39 4.53 11.69
C ALA A 8 0.06 4.34 13.13
N VAL A 9 -0.22 3.18 13.73
CA VAL A 9 0.15 2.83 15.12
C VAL A 9 1.67 2.80 15.32
N ASN A 10 2.43 2.50 14.27
CA ASN A 10 3.89 2.40 14.28
C ASN A 10 4.57 3.66 13.73
N SER A 11 3.81 4.66 13.32
CA SER A 11 4.36 5.90 12.79
C SER A 11 4.76 6.87 13.90
N HIS A 12 5.78 7.66 13.66
CA HIS A 12 6.15 8.78 14.54
C HIS A 12 5.31 10.01 14.22
N GLU A 13 4.99 10.19 12.94
CA GLU A 13 4.17 11.29 12.44
C GLU A 13 3.14 10.82 11.44
N ILE A 14 2.03 11.53 11.39
CA ILE A 14 0.94 11.31 10.44
C ILE A 14 0.86 12.51 9.52
N LEU A 15 0.97 12.27 8.21
CA LEU A 15 0.69 13.27 7.20
C LEU A 15 -0.79 13.23 6.83
N ILE A 16 -1.47 14.35 7.02
CA ILE A 16 -2.88 14.53 6.71
C ILE A 16 -2.99 15.32 5.41
N MET A 17 -3.80 14.85 4.47
CA MET A 17 -3.98 15.53 3.18
C MET A 17 -5.37 15.27 2.61
N PRO A 18 -5.85 16.12 1.68
CA PRO A 18 -7.04 15.82 0.89
C PRO A 18 -6.89 14.54 0.08
N THR A 19 -8.01 13.90 -0.24
CA THR A 19 -8.03 12.66 -1.05
C THR A 19 -8.71 12.85 -2.41
N ILE A 20 -9.23 14.05 -2.68
CA ILE A 20 -9.94 14.41 -3.91
C ILE A 20 -9.53 15.82 -4.34
N SER A 21 -9.79 16.16 -5.61
CA SER A 21 -9.79 17.55 -6.06
C SER A 21 -10.88 18.33 -5.35
N MET A 22 -10.62 19.60 -5.06
CA MET A 22 -11.50 20.48 -4.29
C MET A 22 -11.92 21.68 -5.12
N GLN A 23 -13.01 22.30 -4.73
CA GLN A 23 -13.53 23.53 -5.29
C GLN A 23 -13.58 24.64 -4.22
N GLU A 24 -13.92 25.87 -4.62
CA GLU A 24 -13.94 27.01 -3.70
C GLU A 24 -14.84 26.78 -2.47
N GLY A 25 -15.95 26.07 -2.63
CA GLY A 25 -16.84 25.69 -1.52
C GLY A 25 -16.22 24.71 -0.51
N ASP A 26 -15.12 24.05 -0.89
CA ASP A 26 -14.42 23.08 -0.04
C ASP A 26 -13.19 23.67 0.66
N LYS A 27 -12.98 24.97 0.55
CA LYS A 27 -11.78 25.68 1.03
C LYS A 27 -11.41 25.35 2.49
N GLU A 28 -12.40 25.21 3.34
CA GLU A 28 -12.19 24.90 4.77
C GLU A 28 -11.64 23.48 4.99
N TYR A 29 -11.81 22.60 4.01
CA TYR A 29 -11.32 21.22 4.04
C TYR A 29 -10.00 21.03 3.29
N ALA A 30 -9.52 22.07 2.60
CA ALA A 30 -8.26 22.06 1.88
C ALA A 30 -7.08 22.23 2.83
N VAL A 31 -6.80 21.19 3.59
CA VAL A 31 -5.75 21.16 4.61
C VAL A 31 -4.76 20.04 4.34
N CYS A 32 -3.47 20.39 4.33
CA CYS A 32 -2.37 19.43 4.36
C CYS A 32 -1.42 19.80 5.48
N CYS A 33 -1.18 18.85 6.39
CA CYS A 33 -0.35 19.09 7.57
C CYS A 33 0.27 17.79 8.09
N SER A 34 1.27 17.88 8.95
CA SER A 34 1.78 16.75 9.71
C SER A 34 1.53 16.94 11.22
N THR A 35 1.40 15.83 11.92
CA THR A 35 1.25 15.81 13.38
C THR A 35 1.93 14.59 13.97
N PRO A 36 2.52 14.66 15.16
CA PRO A 36 2.93 13.46 15.89
C PRO A 36 1.74 12.48 16.03
N SER A 37 2.02 11.19 15.94
CA SER A 37 0.97 10.17 16.02
C SER A 37 0.36 10.04 17.42
N ASP A 38 1.03 10.55 18.43
CA ASP A 38 0.63 10.58 19.83
C ASP A 38 0.17 11.98 20.30
N ALA A 39 -0.11 12.91 19.37
CA ALA A 39 -0.58 14.24 19.71
C ALA A 39 -1.93 14.19 20.43
N ASP A 40 -2.12 15.11 21.38
CA ASP A 40 -3.38 15.24 22.11
C ASP A 40 -4.55 15.42 21.15
N GLY A 41 -5.63 14.67 21.38
CA GLY A 41 -6.82 14.66 20.53
C GLY A 41 -6.79 13.62 19.41
N ILE A 42 -5.70 12.86 19.23
CA ILE A 42 -5.66 11.73 18.31
C ILE A 42 -6.11 10.46 19.02
N THR A 43 -7.08 9.79 18.44
CA THR A 43 -7.52 8.46 18.87
C THR A 43 -7.42 7.48 17.71
N MET A 44 -6.71 6.39 17.91
CA MET A 44 -6.61 5.30 16.95
C MET A 44 -7.52 4.15 17.38
N ILE A 45 -8.43 3.76 16.48
CA ILE A 45 -9.35 2.64 16.68
C ILE A 45 -8.99 1.58 15.66
N TYR A 46 -8.59 0.41 16.12
CA TYR A 46 -8.22 -0.68 15.24
C TYR A 46 -8.96 -1.97 15.57
N GLY A 47 -9.19 -2.75 14.54
CA GLY A 47 -9.89 -4.02 14.64
C GLY A 47 -8.96 -5.18 14.99
N ARG A 48 -9.51 -6.37 14.89
CA ARG A 48 -8.85 -7.61 15.28
C ARG A 48 -7.80 -8.11 14.31
N GLN A 49 -7.74 -7.63 13.07
CA GLN A 49 -6.90 -8.23 11.99
C GLN A 49 -5.48 -8.50 12.43
N SER A 50 -4.65 -7.47 12.43
CA SER A 50 -3.25 -7.53 12.79
C SER A 50 -2.99 -7.43 14.30
N CYS A 51 -4.00 -7.01 15.06
CA CYS A 51 -4.01 -7.07 16.52
C CYS A 51 -4.56 -8.40 17.04
N ASP A 52 -4.62 -9.43 16.21
CA ASP A 52 -5.15 -10.73 16.55
C ASP A 52 -4.32 -11.40 17.65
N THR A 53 -4.97 -11.73 18.74
CA THR A 53 -4.36 -12.34 19.92
C THR A 53 -4.43 -13.86 19.92
N ARG A 54 -4.89 -14.51 18.84
CA ARG A 54 -5.00 -15.97 18.75
C ARG A 54 -3.69 -16.70 19.04
N LYS A 55 -2.56 -16.05 18.82
CA LYS A 55 -1.26 -16.55 19.26
C LYS A 55 -1.20 -16.79 20.78
N MET A 56 -1.92 -16.00 21.56
CA MET A 56 -1.96 -16.06 23.02
C MET A 56 -2.99 -17.07 23.53
N GLU A 57 -3.87 -17.56 22.68
CA GLU A 57 -4.96 -18.47 22.99
C GLU A 57 -4.55 -19.95 22.86
N GLU A 58 -3.28 -20.30 23.06
CA GLU A 58 -2.71 -21.66 23.06
C GLU A 58 -2.95 -22.49 21.77
N SER A 59 -3.79 -22.01 20.88
CA SER A 59 -4.21 -22.75 19.73
C SER A 59 -3.63 -22.20 18.45
N ASN A 60 -2.48 -22.63 18.08
CA ASN A 60 -2.24 -22.90 16.70
C ASN A 60 -1.58 -21.88 15.81
N CYS A 61 -0.68 -22.47 15.15
CA CYS A 61 -0.10 -22.11 13.85
C CYS A 61 -1.07 -21.72 12.72
N MET A 62 -2.38 -21.64 12.90
CA MET A 62 -3.29 -21.32 11.78
C MET A 62 -3.09 -19.91 11.21
N ASP A 63 -2.62 -18.97 12.02
CA ASP A 63 -2.35 -17.59 11.60
C ASP A 63 -0.94 -17.13 11.98
N CYS A 64 0.01 -18.02 12.04
CA CYS A 64 1.40 -17.70 12.42
C CYS A 64 2.00 -16.57 11.61
N GLY A 65 1.73 -16.53 10.31
CA GLY A 65 2.17 -15.46 9.41
C GLY A 65 1.58 -14.12 9.81
N ASN A 66 0.28 -14.06 10.10
CA ASN A 66 -0.39 -12.84 10.51
C ASN A 66 0.09 -12.33 11.88
N CYS A 67 0.34 -13.21 12.82
CA CYS A 67 0.89 -12.86 14.13
C CYS A 67 2.30 -12.27 14.07
N HIS A 68 3.10 -12.68 13.10
CA HIS A 68 4.50 -12.27 12.96
C HIS A 68 4.69 -11.12 11.96
N PHE A 69 3.88 -11.08 10.90
CA PHE A 69 4.09 -10.22 9.73
C PHE A 69 2.86 -9.39 9.36
N GLY A 70 1.75 -9.52 10.08
CA GLY A 70 0.54 -8.76 9.83
C GLY A 70 0.76 -7.27 10.01
N GLY A 71 0.26 -6.47 9.05
CA GLY A 71 0.20 -5.02 9.17
C GLY A 71 -0.96 -4.59 10.07
N GLN A 72 -0.85 -3.43 10.67
CA GLN A 72 -1.93 -2.85 11.47
C GLN A 72 -2.64 -1.73 10.72
N GLU A 73 -3.96 -1.78 10.71
CA GLU A 73 -4.80 -0.72 10.15
C GLU A 73 -5.63 -0.09 11.24
N ALA A 74 -5.73 1.23 11.22
CA ALA A 74 -6.50 1.98 12.19
C ALA A 74 -7.48 2.94 11.50
N LEU A 75 -8.61 3.18 12.17
CA LEU A 75 -9.40 4.38 11.99
C LEU A 75 -8.80 5.45 12.90
N ILE A 76 -8.41 6.59 12.35
CA ILE A 76 -7.87 7.69 13.13
C ILE A 76 -8.93 8.76 13.29
N VAL A 77 -9.20 9.13 14.52
CA VAL A 77 -10.09 10.23 14.88
C VAL A 77 -9.24 11.40 15.37
N PHE A 78 -9.48 12.58 14.81
CA PHE A 78 -8.87 13.82 15.22
C PHE A 78 -9.94 14.66 15.93
N ASP A 79 -9.72 14.97 17.19
CA ASP A 79 -10.62 15.79 18.00
C ASP A 79 -9.84 16.96 18.61
N HIS A 80 -10.03 18.15 18.05
CA HIS A 80 -9.34 19.37 18.47
C HIS A 80 -7.80 19.27 18.53
N VAL A 81 -7.20 18.53 17.58
CA VAL A 81 -5.74 18.40 17.49
C VAL A 81 -5.13 19.73 17.08
N PHE A 82 -4.22 20.26 17.89
CA PHE A 82 -3.48 21.48 17.56
C PHE A 82 -2.34 21.18 16.58
N ILE A 83 -2.30 21.90 15.46
CA ILE A 83 -1.24 21.81 14.46
C ILE A 83 -0.52 23.18 14.40
N PRO A 84 0.75 23.25 14.78
CA PRO A 84 1.54 24.48 14.66
C PRO A 84 1.83 24.81 13.19
N TRP A 85 2.00 26.08 12.86
CA TRP A 85 2.12 26.54 11.47
C TRP A 85 3.34 25.99 10.73
N ASP A 86 4.41 25.67 11.41
CA ASP A 86 5.61 25.03 10.84
C ASP A 86 5.35 23.58 10.34
N ARG A 87 4.20 23.02 10.71
CA ARG A 87 3.73 21.71 10.27
C ARG A 87 2.55 21.76 9.30
N VAL A 88 2.16 22.94 8.85
CA VAL A 88 1.07 23.16 7.89
C VAL A 88 1.66 23.42 6.52
N PHE A 89 1.28 22.60 5.54
CA PHE A 89 1.74 22.67 4.15
C PHE A 89 0.71 23.29 3.21
N MET A 90 -0.57 23.22 3.57
CA MET A 90 -1.70 23.79 2.84
C MET A 90 -2.82 24.10 3.82
N CYS A 91 -3.41 25.26 3.73
CA CYS A 91 -4.54 25.69 4.58
C CYS A 91 -5.47 26.63 3.83
N GLY A 92 -6.32 26.06 3.00
CA GLY A 92 -7.30 26.80 2.20
C GLY A 92 -6.93 26.99 0.73
N GLU A 93 -5.73 26.59 0.29
CA GLU A 93 -5.28 26.63 -1.09
C GLU A 93 -5.87 25.44 -1.90
N TYR A 94 -7.20 25.40 -2.01
CA TYR A 94 -7.95 24.29 -2.59
C TYR A 94 -7.55 23.98 -4.04
N ASP A 95 -7.07 24.97 -4.79
CA ASP A 95 -6.62 24.80 -6.19
C ASP A 95 -5.47 23.80 -6.32
N PHE A 96 -4.65 23.65 -5.30
CA PHE A 96 -3.54 22.71 -5.29
C PHE A 96 -3.93 21.29 -4.85
N ALA A 97 -5.13 21.10 -4.30
CA ALA A 97 -5.56 19.79 -3.80
C ALA A 97 -5.52 18.70 -4.88
N GLY A 98 -5.96 19.02 -6.10
CA GLY A 98 -5.92 18.09 -7.23
C GLY A 98 -4.52 17.64 -7.59
N MET A 99 -3.57 18.57 -7.69
CA MET A 99 -2.16 18.27 -8.00
C MET A 99 -1.49 17.49 -6.87
N LEU A 100 -1.76 17.82 -5.62
CA LEU A 100 -1.25 17.10 -4.45
C LEU A 100 -1.69 15.63 -4.47
N VAL A 101 -3.00 15.41 -4.70
CA VAL A 101 -3.57 14.06 -4.77
C VAL A 101 -3.00 13.27 -5.94
N GLU A 102 -2.85 13.89 -7.12
CA GLU A 102 -2.28 13.23 -8.30
C GLU A 102 -0.86 12.76 -8.05
N ARG A 103 -0.01 13.62 -7.54
CA ARG A 103 1.40 13.31 -7.25
C ARG A 103 1.53 12.25 -6.16
N PHE A 104 0.82 12.40 -5.06
CA PHE A 104 0.79 11.38 -4.01
C PHE A 104 0.32 10.04 -4.56
N ALA A 105 -0.77 10.04 -5.34
CA ALA A 105 -1.33 8.81 -5.92
C ALA A 105 -0.34 8.15 -6.89
N GLY A 106 0.48 8.91 -7.61
CA GLY A 106 1.54 8.39 -8.47
C GLY A 106 2.54 7.55 -7.69
N TYR A 107 3.14 8.10 -6.65
CA TYR A 107 4.09 7.40 -5.80
C TYR A 107 3.46 6.19 -5.09
N HIS A 108 2.21 6.34 -4.62
CA HIS A 108 1.47 5.24 -4.01
C HIS A 108 1.22 4.10 -5.02
N ARG A 109 0.88 4.43 -6.27
CA ARG A 109 0.68 3.42 -7.33
C ARG A 109 1.97 2.73 -7.72
N GLN A 110 3.06 3.47 -7.82
CA GLN A 110 4.39 2.92 -8.11
C GLN A 110 4.85 1.93 -7.03
N SER A 111 4.58 2.21 -5.76
CA SER A 111 5.00 1.35 -4.64
C SER A 111 4.41 -0.06 -4.69
N TYR A 112 3.32 -0.28 -5.44
CA TYR A 112 2.78 -1.62 -5.68
C TYR A 112 3.70 -2.55 -6.46
N GLY A 113 4.61 -1.99 -7.29
CA GLY A 113 5.68 -2.74 -7.94
C GLY A 113 6.70 -3.34 -6.96
N GLY A 114 6.61 -3.02 -5.68
CA GLY A 114 7.37 -3.65 -4.61
C GLY A 114 6.48 -4.48 -3.68
N CYS A 115 5.54 -3.84 -2.96
CA CYS A 115 4.78 -4.53 -1.91
C CYS A 115 3.89 -5.66 -2.44
N LYS A 116 3.33 -5.54 -3.64
CA LYS A 116 2.48 -6.61 -4.22
C LYS A 116 3.29 -7.71 -4.89
N VAL A 117 4.49 -7.39 -5.32
CA VAL A 117 5.47 -8.40 -5.78
C VAL A 117 5.84 -9.33 -4.62
N GLY A 118 6.14 -8.78 -3.44
CA GLY A 118 6.43 -9.60 -2.27
C GLY A 118 5.28 -10.54 -1.87
N VAL A 119 4.02 -10.11 -2.03
CA VAL A 119 2.86 -11.01 -1.84
C VAL A 119 2.83 -12.10 -2.93
N GLY A 120 3.15 -11.74 -4.18
CA GLY A 120 3.27 -12.70 -5.29
C GLY A 120 4.33 -13.76 -5.02
N ASP A 121 5.49 -13.37 -4.52
CA ASP A 121 6.58 -14.29 -4.16
C ASP A 121 6.13 -15.32 -3.10
N VAL A 122 5.38 -14.88 -2.08
CA VAL A 122 4.83 -15.78 -1.07
C VAL A 122 3.86 -16.78 -1.68
N LEU A 123 2.97 -16.33 -2.57
CA LEU A 123 2.01 -17.21 -3.25
C LEU A 123 2.72 -18.23 -4.16
N ILE A 124 3.71 -17.80 -4.92
CA ILE A 124 4.51 -18.66 -5.79
C ILE A 124 5.24 -19.72 -4.96
N GLY A 125 5.90 -19.28 -3.87
CA GLY A 125 6.60 -20.19 -2.97
C GLY A 125 5.68 -21.21 -2.31
N ALA A 126 4.51 -20.77 -1.84
CA ALA A 126 3.49 -21.67 -1.26
C ALA A 126 2.98 -22.69 -2.29
N THR A 127 2.72 -22.25 -3.51
CA THR A 127 2.27 -23.13 -4.61
C THR A 127 3.33 -24.19 -4.94
N ALA A 128 4.60 -23.78 -5.02
CA ALA A 128 5.71 -24.71 -5.25
C ALA A 128 5.81 -25.77 -4.14
N LEU A 129 5.68 -25.38 -2.87
CA LEU A 129 5.69 -26.29 -1.71
C LEU A 129 4.50 -27.27 -1.74
N VAL A 130 3.32 -26.81 -2.13
CA VAL A 130 2.13 -27.66 -2.30
C VAL A 130 2.36 -28.68 -3.43
N ALA A 131 2.91 -28.25 -4.56
CA ALA A 131 3.25 -29.14 -5.66
C ALA A 131 4.27 -30.21 -5.25
N GLU A 132 5.31 -29.84 -4.51
CA GLU A 132 6.31 -30.76 -3.98
C GLU A 132 5.66 -31.76 -3.00
N SER A 133 4.85 -31.28 -2.06
CA SER A 133 4.17 -32.10 -1.05
C SER A 133 3.22 -33.13 -1.68
N ASN A 134 2.68 -32.85 -2.85
CA ASN A 134 1.85 -33.75 -3.63
C ASN A 134 2.63 -34.63 -4.64
N GLY A 135 3.95 -34.43 -4.74
CA GLY A 135 4.83 -35.17 -5.67
C GLY A 135 4.59 -34.89 -7.15
N VAL A 136 4.03 -33.70 -7.46
CA VAL A 136 3.68 -33.30 -8.85
C VAL A 136 4.56 -32.17 -9.38
N GLU A 137 5.58 -31.77 -8.66
CA GLU A 137 6.48 -30.66 -9.00
C GLU A 137 7.21 -30.81 -10.35
N ARG A 138 7.26 -32.07 -10.87
CA ARG A 138 7.89 -32.36 -12.14
C ARG A 138 6.92 -32.39 -13.33
N ALA A 139 5.61 -32.36 -13.07
CA ALA A 139 4.61 -32.36 -14.12
C ALA A 139 4.68 -31.07 -14.94
N SER A 140 4.61 -31.20 -16.28
CA SER A 140 4.79 -30.06 -17.19
C SER A 140 3.75 -28.97 -16.96
N HIS A 141 2.48 -29.34 -16.79
CA HIS A 141 1.39 -28.39 -16.55
C HIS A 141 1.52 -27.63 -15.24
N ILE A 142 2.13 -28.21 -14.21
CA ILE A 142 2.44 -27.52 -12.95
C ILE A 142 3.59 -26.52 -13.15
N LYS A 143 4.64 -26.93 -13.85
CA LYS A 143 5.75 -26.04 -14.20
C LYS A 143 5.31 -24.86 -15.04
N ASP A 144 4.43 -25.08 -16.02
CA ASP A 144 3.91 -24.03 -16.88
C ASP A 144 3.13 -22.98 -16.06
N LYS A 145 2.35 -23.40 -15.07
CA LYS A 145 1.65 -22.50 -14.14
C LYS A 145 2.62 -21.69 -13.29
N LEU A 146 3.62 -22.32 -12.68
CA LEU A 146 4.63 -21.63 -11.88
C LEU A 146 5.43 -20.62 -12.74
N ILE A 147 5.76 -20.95 -13.99
CA ILE A 147 6.42 -20.04 -14.92
C ILE A 147 5.54 -18.82 -15.19
N GLU A 148 4.24 -19.02 -15.45
CA GLU A 148 3.31 -17.92 -15.71
C GLU A 148 3.14 -17.02 -14.45
N MET A 149 3.04 -17.63 -13.26
CA MET A 149 2.98 -16.86 -12.02
C MET A 149 4.23 -15.97 -11.83
N MET A 150 5.42 -16.53 -12.07
CA MET A 150 6.69 -15.77 -12.03
C MET A 150 6.70 -14.69 -13.10
N HIS A 151 6.27 -14.97 -14.32
CA HIS A 151 6.21 -13.99 -15.42
C HIS A 151 5.34 -12.78 -15.03
N LEU A 152 4.16 -13.01 -14.49
CA LEU A 152 3.27 -11.94 -14.05
C LEU A 152 3.89 -11.10 -12.91
N ASN A 153 4.50 -11.77 -11.95
CA ASN A 153 5.11 -11.11 -10.80
C ASN A 153 6.32 -10.24 -11.20
N GLU A 154 7.23 -10.79 -12.02
CA GLU A 154 8.39 -10.07 -12.55
C GLU A 154 7.99 -8.93 -13.49
N THR A 155 6.91 -9.08 -14.24
CA THR A 155 6.37 -7.99 -15.07
C THR A 155 5.90 -6.82 -14.20
N LEU A 156 5.25 -7.11 -13.07
CA LEU A 156 4.84 -6.08 -12.13
C LEU A 156 6.04 -5.37 -11.50
N PHE A 157 7.06 -6.12 -11.08
CA PHE A 157 8.30 -5.58 -10.53
C PHE A 157 9.02 -4.68 -11.53
N SER A 158 9.20 -5.18 -12.76
CA SER A 158 9.85 -4.42 -13.84
C SER A 158 9.12 -3.11 -14.14
N CYS A 159 7.79 -3.10 -14.10
CA CYS A 159 6.99 -1.89 -14.27
C CYS A 159 7.25 -0.86 -13.15
N GLY A 160 7.35 -1.31 -11.91
CA GLY A 160 7.67 -0.45 -10.76
C GLY A 160 9.07 0.17 -10.88
N ILE A 161 10.07 -0.61 -11.31
CA ILE A 161 11.44 -0.12 -11.56
C ILE A 161 11.46 0.89 -12.71
N ALA A 162 10.83 0.55 -13.83
CA ALA A 162 10.76 1.45 -14.99
C ALA A 162 10.11 2.79 -14.62
N CYS A 163 9.02 2.77 -13.86
CA CYS A 163 8.35 3.96 -13.36
C CYS A 163 9.29 4.89 -12.60
N SER A 164 10.16 4.34 -11.75
CA SER A 164 11.17 5.12 -11.02
C SER A 164 12.30 5.61 -11.92
N ALA A 165 12.76 4.78 -12.86
CA ALA A 165 13.93 5.06 -13.69
C ALA A 165 13.67 6.10 -14.80
N THR A 166 12.40 6.22 -15.25
CA THR A 166 12.02 7.13 -16.35
C THR A 166 11.37 8.43 -15.86
N GLY A 167 11.41 8.69 -14.56
CA GLY A 167 10.93 9.94 -14.00
C GLY A 167 11.79 11.14 -14.38
N THR A 168 11.35 12.32 -14.02
CA THR A 168 11.99 13.60 -14.35
C THR A 168 12.16 14.49 -13.14
N GLU A 169 13.19 15.33 -13.18
CA GLU A 169 13.37 16.36 -12.16
C GLU A 169 12.35 17.49 -12.37
N THR A 170 11.78 17.97 -11.28
CA THR A 170 10.86 19.12 -11.27
C THR A 170 11.64 20.43 -11.15
N GLU A 171 11.01 21.57 -11.44
CA GLU A 171 11.60 22.89 -11.28
C GLU A 171 12.08 23.17 -9.85
N SER A 172 11.46 22.52 -8.86
CA SER A 172 11.86 22.62 -7.45
C SER A 172 13.03 21.70 -7.05
N GLY A 173 13.63 20.97 -8.00
CA GLY A 173 14.74 20.04 -7.77
C GLY A 173 14.31 18.70 -7.17
N ASN A 174 13.01 18.41 -7.10
CA ASN A 174 12.52 17.11 -6.69
C ASN A 174 12.37 16.18 -7.89
N TYR A 175 12.47 14.89 -7.65
CA TYR A 175 12.28 13.88 -8.68
C TYR A 175 10.82 13.42 -8.74
N LEU A 176 10.17 13.55 -9.90
CA LEU A 176 8.83 13.07 -10.16
C LEU A 176 8.91 11.80 -11.00
N ILE A 177 8.34 10.72 -10.50
CA ILE A 177 8.26 9.44 -11.20
C ILE A 177 7.41 9.55 -12.47
N ASP A 178 7.54 8.57 -13.37
CA ASP A 178 6.67 8.50 -14.55
C ASP A 178 5.24 8.14 -14.15
N MET A 179 4.34 9.12 -14.31
CA MET A 179 2.94 9.01 -13.88
C MET A 179 2.13 8.04 -14.74
N LEU A 180 2.50 7.86 -16.02
CA LEU A 180 1.87 6.87 -16.89
C LEU A 180 2.21 5.46 -16.44
N LEU A 181 3.50 5.20 -16.23
CA LEU A 181 3.95 3.88 -15.73
C LEU A 181 3.45 3.58 -14.32
N ALA A 182 3.29 4.60 -13.46
CA ALA A 182 2.61 4.43 -12.17
C ALA A 182 1.17 3.93 -12.33
N ASN A 183 0.43 4.48 -13.28
CA ASN A 183 -0.91 4.01 -13.61
C ASN A 183 -0.92 2.60 -14.21
N VAL A 184 0.04 2.26 -15.08
CA VAL A 184 0.21 0.91 -15.63
C VAL A 184 0.51 -0.08 -14.51
N CYS A 185 1.42 0.26 -13.59
CA CYS A 185 1.73 -0.54 -12.41
C CYS A 185 0.46 -0.81 -11.57
N LYS A 186 -0.32 0.23 -11.29
CA LYS A 186 -1.60 0.09 -10.58
C LYS A 186 -2.59 -0.79 -11.34
N GLN A 187 -2.68 -0.68 -12.66
CA GLN A 187 -3.57 -1.48 -13.48
C GLN A 187 -3.15 -2.96 -13.44
N ASN A 188 -1.87 -3.25 -13.51
CA ASN A 188 -1.35 -4.62 -13.41
C ASN A 188 -1.67 -5.23 -12.04
N VAL A 189 -1.50 -4.47 -10.98
CA VAL A 189 -1.81 -4.92 -9.60
C VAL A 189 -3.28 -5.24 -9.35
N THR A 190 -4.18 -4.71 -10.15
CA THR A 190 -5.61 -5.07 -10.08
C THR A 190 -5.96 -6.37 -10.83
N ARG A 191 -4.99 -6.97 -11.51
CA ARG A 191 -5.19 -8.17 -12.35
C ARG A 191 -4.24 -9.30 -11.97
N PHE A 192 -2.94 -9.04 -11.93
CA PHE A 192 -1.92 -10.09 -11.79
C PHE A 192 -2.01 -10.89 -10.48
N PRO A 193 -2.22 -10.29 -9.31
CA PRO A 193 -2.39 -11.07 -8.07
C PRO A 193 -3.58 -12.03 -8.10
N TYR A 194 -4.68 -11.64 -8.77
CA TYR A 194 -5.84 -12.51 -8.93
C TYR A 194 -5.53 -13.68 -9.88
N GLU A 195 -4.81 -13.42 -10.97
CA GLU A 195 -4.40 -14.47 -11.90
C GLU A 195 -3.39 -15.43 -11.26
N ILE A 196 -2.42 -14.90 -10.48
CA ILE A 196 -1.49 -15.71 -9.70
C ILE A 196 -2.25 -16.61 -8.72
N SER A 197 -3.23 -16.07 -7.99
CA SER A 197 -4.06 -16.85 -7.06
C SER A 197 -4.86 -17.94 -7.81
N ARG A 198 -5.45 -17.60 -8.94
CA ARG A 198 -6.18 -18.57 -9.76
C ARG A 198 -5.28 -19.72 -10.23
N LEU A 199 -4.08 -19.42 -10.70
CA LEU A 199 -3.10 -20.43 -11.13
C LEU A 199 -2.64 -21.32 -9.96
N ALA A 200 -2.59 -20.77 -8.76
CA ALA A 200 -2.25 -21.51 -7.55
C ALA A 200 -3.36 -22.48 -7.10
N GLU A 201 -4.62 -22.12 -7.33
CA GLU A 201 -5.79 -22.95 -6.99
C GLU A 201 -6.05 -24.05 -8.02
N ASP A 202 -5.75 -23.84 -9.31
CA ASP A 202 -5.91 -24.80 -10.40
C ASP A 202 -4.90 -25.95 -10.34
#